data_0b749619595b62df80e5f70a9b315a0b
#
_entry.id   0b749619595b62df80e5f70a9b315a0b
#
_cell.length_a   1.000
_cell.length_b   1.000
_cell.length_c   1.000
_cell.angle_alpha   90.00
_cell.angle_beta   90.00
_cell.angle_gamma   90.00
#
_symmetry.space_group_name_H-M   'P 1'
#
loop_
_entity.id
_entity.type
_entity.pdbx_description
1 polymer ?
#
loop_
_entity_poly.entity_id
_entity_poly.type
_entity_poly.pdbx_seq_one_letter_code
_entity_poly.pdbx_strand_id
1 'polypeptide(L)'
;MKNGQLRFEYFLNQLQELLIKSSKQKNPGLWLYQHNARTPLFMLEGLAKLYSGIHNKKKFEKLKVHFKLLEDAIGQIDYYDSFAKEFSANKKIPAIITNYLQAQSREKIQSVNEILKEKNWLGEGDSRIEKIKGKLLKANWQDEKEEIKSIEQFYVNAINKILEFINEKDFHFTDVENDVHEYRRMIRWLSIYPQSL
;
A
#
# COMPACT_ATOMS: atom_id res chain seq x y z
N MET A 1 13.19 10.53 19.51
CA MET A 1 12.69 10.36 18.14
C MET A 1 11.30 10.97 18.06
N LYS A 2 10.89 11.59 16.95
CA LYS A 2 9.56 12.20 16.80
C LYS A 2 8.54 11.12 16.43
N ASN A 3 7.29 11.27 16.85
CA ASN A 3 6.24 10.25 16.65
C ASN A 3 6.07 9.85 15.18
N GLY A 4 5.99 10.81 14.27
CA GLY A 4 5.87 10.50 12.86
C GLY A 4 7.02 9.65 12.31
N GLN A 5 8.26 9.88 12.76
CA GLN A 5 9.39 9.04 12.40
C GLN A 5 9.24 7.61 12.93
N LEU A 6 8.83 7.45 14.20
CA LEU A 6 8.63 6.14 14.84
C LEU A 6 7.60 5.29 14.11
N ARG A 7 6.48 5.90 13.69
CA ARG A 7 5.43 5.21 12.94
C ARG A 7 5.94 4.63 11.62
N PHE A 8 6.68 5.44 10.85
CA PHE A 8 7.31 4.95 9.62
C PHE A 8 8.34 3.86 9.89
N GLU A 9 9.18 4.02 10.90
CA GLU A 9 10.21 3.03 11.25
C GLU A 9 9.61 1.68 11.62
N TYR A 10 8.50 1.65 12.31
CA TYR A 10 7.83 0.42 12.69
C TYR A 10 7.50 -0.44 11.46
N PHE A 11 6.79 0.12 10.48
CA PHE A 11 6.41 -0.62 9.28
C PHE A 11 7.58 -0.81 8.30
N LEU A 12 8.53 0.12 8.25
CA LEU A 12 9.75 -0.04 7.44
C LEU A 12 10.63 -1.19 7.96
N ASN A 13 10.71 -1.40 9.25
CA ASN A 13 11.45 -2.52 9.83
C ASN A 13 10.76 -3.85 9.49
N GLN A 14 9.44 -3.94 9.62
CA GLN A 14 8.69 -5.13 9.19
C GLN A 14 8.91 -5.43 7.70
N LEU A 15 8.79 -4.43 6.84
CA LEU A 15 9.03 -4.61 5.42
C LEU A 15 10.48 -5.02 5.13
N GLN A 16 11.45 -4.43 5.81
CA GLN A 16 12.86 -4.75 5.64
C GLN A 16 13.18 -6.20 6.01
N GLU A 17 12.61 -6.71 7.10
CA GLU A 17 12.77 -8.12 7.48
C GLU A 17 12.22 -9.06 6.41
N LEU A 18 11.05 -8.75 5.85
CA LEU A 18 10.46 -9.52 4.76
C LEU A 18 11.34 -9.47 3.50
N LEU A 19 11.86 -8.31 3.14
CA LEU A 19 12.76 -8.16 1.99
C LEU A 19 14.08 -8.94 2.16
N ILE A 20 14.68 -8.90 3.35
CA ILE A 20 15.90 -9.67 3.66
C ILE A 20 15.63 -11.18 3.59
N LYS A 21 14.50 -11.66 4.10
CA LYS A 21 14.12 -13.07 4.01
C LYS A 21 13.84 -13.49 2.57
N SER A 22 13.14 -12.64 1.81
CA SER A 22 12.80 -12.91 0.40
C SER A 22 14.01 -12.91 -0.52
N SER A 23 15.04 -12.09 -0.25
CA SER A 23 16.25 -12.02 -1.08
C SER A 23 17.03 -13.34 -1.12
N LYS A 24 16.83 -14.20 -0.11
CA LYS A 24 17.43 -15.54 -0.02
C LYS A 24 16.61 -16.62 -0.73
N GLN A 25 15.48 -16.28 -1.31
CA GLN A 25 14.58 -17.21 -1.96
C GLN A 25 14.80 -17.28 -3.47
N LYS A 26 14.51 -18.44 -4.06
CA LYS A 26 14.56 -18.60 -5.52
C LYS A 26 13.58 -17.64 -6.25
N ASN A 27 12.48 -17.34 -5.61
CA ASN A 27 11.45 -16.43 -6.16
C ASN A 27 11.00 -15.42 -5.08
N PRO A 28 11.70 -14.29 -4.94
CA PRO A 28 11.41 -13.28 -3.93
C PRO A 28 9.98 -12.72 -4.00
N GLY A 29 9.46 -12.45 -5.19
CA GLY A 29 8.12 -11.88 -5.38
C GLY A 29 7.02 -12.82 -4.90
N LEU A 30 7.13 -14.11 -5.23
CA LEU A 30 6.18 -15.12 -4.72
C LEU A 30 6.25 -15.23 -3.20
N TRP A 31 7.47 -15.24 -2.65
CA TRP A 31 7.66 -15.33 -1.21
C TRP A 31 7.04 -14.14 -0.47
N LEU A 32 7.23 -12.92 -0.96
CA LEU A 32 6.64 -11.70 -0.39
C LEU A 32 5.11 -11.75 -0.42
N TYR A 33 4.52 -12.20 -1.52
CA TYR A 33 3.08 -12.42 -1.61
C TYR A 33 2.57 -13.40 -0.56
N GLN A 34 3.22 -14.56 -0.43
CA GLN A 34 2.85 -15.60 0.53
C GLN A 34 3.02 -15.21 2.00
N HIS A 35 3.86 -14.20 2.30
CA HIS A 35 4.17 -13.73 3.65
C HIS A 35 3.57 -12.34 3.96
N ASN A 36 2.49 -11.98 3.29
CA ASN A 36 1.72 -10.77 3.56
C ASN A 36 2.54 -9.46 3.54
N ALA A 37 3.55 -9.36 2.68
CA ALA A 37 4.34 -8.12 2.53
C ALA A 37 3.48 -6.92 2.10
N ARG A 38 2.29 -7.17 1.60
CA ARG A 38 1.30 -6.17 1.24
C ARG A 38 0.83 -5.35 2.43
N THR A 39 0.70 -5.96 3.61
CA THR A 39 0.24 -5.27 4.83
C THR A 39 1.14 -4.11 5.24
N PRO A 40 2.45 -4.28 5.51
CA PRO A 40 3.31 -3.14 5.87
C PRO A 40 3.43 -2.12 4.73
N LEU A 41 3.39 -2.52 3.46
CA LEU A 41 3.39 -1.60 2.32
C LEU A 41 2.14 -0.70 2.32
N PHE A 42 0.98 -1.28 2.60
CA PHE A 42 -0.28 -0.56 2.65
C PHE A 42 -0.33 0.43 3.82
N MET A 43 0.20 0.05 4.99
CA MET A 43 0.32 0.96 6.13
C MET A 43 1.30 2.10 5.82
N LEU A 44 2.42 1.82 5.18
CA LEU A 44 3.38 2.84 4.73
C LEU A 44 2.80 3.79 3.68
N GLU A 45 1.97 3.29 2.75
CA GLU A 45 1.21 4.12 1.81
C GLU A 45 0.24 5.03 2.55
N GLY A 46 -0.50 4.49 3.52
CA GLY A 46 -1.43 5.24 4.38
C GLY A 46 -0.74 6.36 5.14
N LEU A 47 0.36 6.06 5.82
CA LEU A 47 1.20 7.06 6.47
C LEU A 47 1.71 8.12 5.48
N ALA A 48 2.24 7.71 4.35
CA ALA A 48 2.74 8.66 3.36
C ALA A 48 1.62 9.56 2.81
N LYS A 49 0.40 9.04 2.64
CA LYS A 49 -0.77 9.82 2.24
C LYS A 49 -1.19 10.80 3.33
N LEU A 50 -1.26 10.37 4.59
CA LEU A 50 -1.55 11.23 5.74
C LEU A 50 -0.52 12.35 5.86
N TYR A 51 0.77 12.00 5.89
CA TYR A 51 1.85 12.98 6.05
C TYR A 51 2.06 13.89 4.83
N SER A 52 1.56 13.51 3.66
CA SER A 52 1.49 14.43 2.52
C SER A 52 0.47 15.57 2.75
N GLY A 53 -0.53 15.33 3.56
CA GLY A 53 -1.54 16.33 3.93
C GLY A 53 -1.15 17.25 5.11
N ILE A 54 -0.32 16.74 6.03
CA ILE A 54 -0.01 17.46 7.28
C ILE A 54 1.45 17.91 7.40
N HIS A 55 2.32 17.53 6.45
CA HIS A 55 3.75 17.83 6.48
C HIS A 55 4.26 18.27 5.10
N ASN A 56 5.40 17.76 4.63
CA ASN A 56 5.97 18.08 3.32
C ASN A 56 5.29 17.27 2.21
N LYS A 57 4.28 17.85 1.55
CA LYS A 57 3.50 17.23 0.48
C LYS A 57 4.38 16.54 -0.58
N LYS A 58 5.34 17.26 -1.16
CA LYS A 58 6.19 16.76 -2.25
C LYS A 58 7.03 15.55 -1.83
N LYS A 59 7.54 15.55 -0.59
CA LYS A 59 8.36 14.47 -0.04
C LYS A 59 7.53 13.20 0.18
N PHE A 60 6.39 13.34 0.84
CA PHE A 60 5.55 12.21 1.21
C PHE A 60 4.76 11.65 0.02
N GLU A 61 4.36 12.47 -0.95
CA GLU A 61 3.81 11.98 -2.22
C GLU A 61 4.80 11.07 -2.97
N LYS A 62 6.10 11.42 -3.00
CA LYS A 62 7.12 10.55 -3.58
C LYS A 62 7.26 9.21 -2.83
N LEU A 63 7.18 9.24 -1.51
CA LEU A 63 7.22 8.02 -0.71
C LEU A 63 5.99 7.14 -0.96
N LYS A 64 4.80 7.74 -1.00
CA LYS A 64 3.55 7.07 -1.35
C LYS A 64 3.66 6.31 -2.67
N VAL A 65 4.18 6.96 -3.72
CA VAL A 65 4.36 6.31 -5.03
C VAL A 65 5.26 5.09 -4.95
N HIS A 66 6.33 5.12 -4.15
CA HIS A 66 7.21 3.96 -3.99
C HIS A 66 6.50 2.77 -3.32
N PHE A 67 5.76 3.03 -2.23
CA PHE A 67 5.05 1.97 -1.52
C PHE A 67 3.89 1.42 -2.34
N LYS A 68 3.11 2.31 -2.95
CA LYS A 68 1.98 1.94 -3.79
C LYS A 68 2.39 1.08 -4.98
N LEU A 69 3.48 1.41 -5.66
CA LEU A 69 3.96 0.63 -6.81
C LEU A 69 4.18 -0.84 -6.45
N LEU A 70 4.83 -1.12 -5.32
CA LEU A 70 5.10 -2.50 -4.90
C LEU A 70 3.86 -3.17 -4.30
N GLU A 71 3.03 -2.42 -3.58
CA GLU A 71 1.76 -2.91 -3.03
C GLU A 71 0.80 -3.33 -4.14
N ASP A 72 0.58 -2.47 -5.14
CA ASP A 72 -0.28 -2.74 -6.29
C ASP A 72 0.21 -3.98 -7.07
N ALA A 73 1.52 -4.09 -7.29
CA ALA A 73 2.10 -5.21 -8.02
C ALA A 73 1.88 -6.55 -7.28
N ILE A 74 2.06 -6.59 -5.96
CA ILE A 74 1.74 -7.77 -5.14
C ILE A 74 0.23 -8.02 -5.13
N GLY A 75 -0.59 -6.97 -5.10
CA GLY A 75 -2.04 -7.05 -5.17
C GLY A 75 -2.55 -7.68 -6.47
N GLN A 76 -1.83 -7.49 -7.59
CA GLN A 76 -2.16 -8.16 -8.85
C GLN A 76 -1.94 -9.68 -8.79
N ILE A 77 -0.93 -10.15 -8.05
CA ILE A 77 -0.74 -11.59 -7.82
C ILE A 77 -1.95 -12.12 -7.05
N ASP A 78 -2.33 -11.47 -5.95
CA ASP A 78 -3.45 -11.84 -5.10
C ASP A 78 -4.77 -11.94 -5.89
N TYR A 79 -5.02 -10.97 -6.76
CA TYR A 79 -6.21 -10.95 -7.61
C TYR A 79 -6.31 -12.22 -8.48
N TYR A 80 -5.29 -12.52 -9.27
CA TYR A 80 -5.33 -13.66 -10.18
C TYR A 80 -5.24 -15.00 -9.46
N ASP A 81 -4.44 -15.10 -8.39
CA ASP A 81 -4.26 -16.32 -7.62
C ASP A 81 -5.52 -16.70 -6.84
N SER A 82 -6.20 -15.73 -6.25
CA SER A 82 -7.47 -15.93 -5.54
C SER A 82 -8.57 -16.45 -6.47
N PHE A 83 -8.76 -15.83 -7.63
CA PHE A 83 -9.73 -16.32 -8.61
C PHE A 83 -9.34 -17.66 -9.20
N ALA A 84 -8.03 -17.92 -9.44
CA ALA A 84 -7.59 -19.23 -9.90
C ALA A 84 -7.92 -20.35 -8.90
N LYS A 85 -7.73 -20.10 -7.61
CA LYS A 85 -8.08 -21.03 -6.52
C LYS A 85 -9.57 -21.26 -6.42
N GLU A 86 -10.35 -20.19 -6.40
CA GLU A 86 -11.82 -20.25 -6.31
C GLU A 86 -12.40 -21.03 -7.50
N PHE A 87 -11.98 -20.70 -8.72
CA PHE A 87 -12.50 -21.33 -9.94
C PHE A 87 -12.02 -22.76 -10.10
N SER A 88 -10.81 -23.11 -9.61
CA SER A 88 -10.34 -24.51 -9.59
C SER A 88 -11.19 -25.41 -8.70
N ALA A 89 -11.80 -24.87 -7.66
CA ALA A 89 -12.69 -25.60 -6.76
C ALA A 89 -14.07 -25.88 -7.38
N ASN A 90 -14.45 -25.14 -8.44
CA ASN A 90 -15.75 -25.25 -9.10
C ASN A 90 -15.64 -26.04 -10.42
N LYS A 91 -16.06 -27.31 -10.39
CA LYS A 91 -16.02 -28.22 -11.56
C LYS A 91 -16.84 -27.77 -12.78
N LYS A 92 -17.74 -26.76 -12.62
CA LYS A 92 -18.52 -26.21 -13.73
C LYS A 92 -17.73 -25.16 -14.53
N ILE A 93 -16.62 -24.67 -14.02
CA ILE A 93 -15.77 -23.69 -14.70
C ILE A 93 -14.82 -24.41 -15.64
N PRO A 94 -14.79 -24.05 -16.93
CA PRO A 94 -13.87 -24.64 -17.89
C PRO A 94 -12.40 -24.47 -17.48
N ALA A 95 -11.60 -25.53 -17.60
CA ALA A 95 -10.17 -25.53 -17.21
C ALA A 95 -9.35 -24.43 -17.92
N ILE A 96 -9.74 -24.04 -19.12
CA ILE A 96 -9.08 -22.96 -19.86
C ILE A 96 -9.08 -21.62 -19.09
N ILE A 97 -10.16 -21.32 -18.35
CA ILE A 97 -10.26 -20.10 -17.54
C ILE A 97 -9.28 -20.17 -16.37
N THR A 98 -9.28 -21.28 -15.66
CA THR A 98 -8.35 -21.50 -14.53
C THR A 98 -6.89 -21.47 -14.98
N ASN A 99 -6.58 -22.10 -16.12
CA ASN A 99 -5.24 -22.09 -16.69
C ASN A 99 -4.79 -20.67 -17.09
N TYR A 100 -5.69 -19.87 -17.65
CA TYR A 100 -5.43 -18.46 -17.95
C TYR A 100 -5.11 -17.68 -16.67
N LEU A 101 -5.93 -17.79 -15.63
CA LEU A 101 -5.72 -17.08 -14.37
C LEU A 101 -4.39 -17.48 -13.70
N GLN A 102 -4.05 -18.76 -13.72
CA GLN A 102 -2.75 -19.24 -13.22
C GLN A 102 -1.57 -18.71 -14.06
N ALA A 103 -1.71 -18.60 -15.37
CA ALA A 103 -0.69 -18.01 -16.23
C ALA A 103 -0.50 -16.53 -15.91
N GLN A 104 -1.59 -15.78 -15.73
CA GLN A 104 -1.55 -14.37 -15.33
C GLN A 104 -0.89 -14.21 -13.95
N SER A 105 -1.24 -15.02 -12.96
CA SER A 105 -0.59 -14.99 -11.64
C SER A 105 0.93 -15.17 -11.76
N ARG A 106 1.41 -16.13 -12.57
CA ARG A 106 2.85 -16.33 -12.81
C ARG A 106 3.51 -15.11 -13.46
N GLU A 107 2.85 -14.50 -14.43
CA GLU A 107 3.34 -13.26 -15.07
C GLU A 107 3.47 -12.11 -14.06
N LYS A 108 2.48 -11.92 -13.19
CA LYS A 108 2.53 -10.88 -12.15
C LYS A 108 3.63 -11.12 -11.12
N ILE A 109 3.91 -12.39 -10.78
CA ILE A 109 5.06 -12.75 -9.93
C ILE A 109 6.39 -12.31 -10.59
N GLN A 110 6.55 -12.51 -11.91
CA GLN A 110 7.74 -12.04 -12.62
C GLN A 110 7.84 -10.51 -12.60
N SER A 111 6.73 -9.82 -12.84
CA SER A 111 6.69 -8.33 -12.77
C SER A 111 7.10 -7.81 -11.38
N VAL A 112 6.67 -8.47 -10.30
CA VAL A 112 7.14 -8.11 -8.94
C VAL A 112 8.64 -8.32 -8.80
N ASN A 113 9.21 -9.43 -9.28
CA ASN A 113 10.66 -9.66 -9.24
C ASN A 113 11.45 -8.60 -10.00
N GLU A 114 10.95 -8.16 -11.15
CA GLU A 114 11.54 -7.07 -11.93
C GLU A 114 11.52 -5.75 -11.15
N ILE A 115 10.38 -5.38 -10.57
CA ILE A 115 10.24 -4.19 -9.71
C ILE A 115 11.21 -4.24 -8.52
N LEU A 116 11.32 -5.39 -7.86
CA LEU A 116 12.23 -5.57 -6.73
C LEU A 116 13.68 -5.31 -7.14
N LYS A 117 14.09 -5.79 -8.30
CA LYS A 117 15.43 -5.61 -8.86
C LYS A 117 15.67 -4.17 -9.33
N GLU A 118 14.83 -3.68 -10.24
CA GLU A 118 15.00 -2.36 -10.89
C GLU A 118 14.93 -1.20 -9.88
N LYS A 119 14.08 -1.32 -8.87
CA LYS A 119 13.93 -0.27 -7.85
C LYS A 119 14.83 -0.49 -6.63
N ASN A 120 15.73 -1.48 -6.69
CA ASN A 120 16.70 -1.81 -5.64
C ASN A 120 16.05 -2.06 -4.26
N TRP A 121 14.98 -2.85 -4.22
CA TRP A 121 14.32 -3.21 -2.97
C TRP A 121 15.11 -4.28 -2.18
N LEU A 122 15.80 -5.20 -2.89
CA LEU A 122 16.53 -6.34 -2.30
C LEU A 122 18.02 -6.06 -2.08
N GLY A 123 18.52 -4.88 -2.42
CA GLY A 123 19.95 -4.54 -2.29
C GLY A 123 20.39 -4.44 -0.83
N GLU A 124 21.64 -4.79 -0.57
CA GLU A 124 22.33 -4.53 0.71
C GLU A 124 23.05 -3.18 0.63
N GLY A 125 23.10 -2.46 1.77
CA GLY A 125 23.88 -1.24 1.96
C GLY A 125 23.32 0.03 1.32
N ASP A 126 22.73 0.00 0.13
CA ASP A 126 22.14 1.15 -0.57
C ASP A 126 20.74 0.83 -1.10
N SER A 127 20.00 0.03 -0.34
CA SER A 127 18.66 -0.41 -0.71
C SER A 127 17.65 0.73 -0.73
N ARG A 128 16.51 0.49 -1.37
CA ARG A 128 15.38 1.43 -1.37
C ARG A 128 14.95 1.77 0.05
N ILE A 129 14.90 0.79 0.95
CA ILE A 129 14.53 0.99 2.36
C ILE A 129 15.48 1.94 3.06
N GLU A 130 16.79 1.76 2.90
CA GLU A 130 17.78 2.62 3.54
C GLU A 130 17.74 4.05 3.01
N LYS A 131 17.55 4.23 1.71
CA LYS A 131 17.32 5.55 1.13
C LYS A 131 16.06 6.23 1.68
N ILE A 132 14.99 5.47 1.91
CA ILE A 132 13.75 5.98 2.52
C ILE A 132 14.03 6.36 3.98
N LYS A 133 14.64 5.48 4.78
CA LYS A 133 15.01 5.77 6.18
C LYS A 133 15.88 7.02 6.28
N GLY A 134 16.92 7.14 5.45
CA GLY A 134 17.77 8.34 5.40
C GLY A 134 17.03 9.64 5.06
N LYS A 135 16.00 9.58 4.20
CA LYS A 135 15.14 10.73 3.91
C LYS A 135 14.23 11.08 5.09
N LEU A 136 13.71 10.09 5.80
CA LEU A 136 12.85 10.31 6.97
C LEU A 136 13.62 10.87 8.14
N LEU A 137 14.87 10.42 8.39
CA LEU A 137 15.77 10.99 9.40
C LEU A 137 16.01 12.50 9.17
N LYS A 138 16.09 12.92 7.92
CA LYS A 138 16.28 14.33 7.52
C LYS A 138 14.96 15.11 7.38
N ALA A 139 13.84 14.55 7.83
CA ALA A 139 12.58 15.27 7.83
C ALA A 139 12.51 16.21 9.04
N ASN A 140 12.00 17.41 8.82
CA ASN A 140 11.74 18.35 9.91
C ASN A 140 10.38 18.04 10.53
N TRP A 141 10.36 17.02 11.41
CA TRP A 141 9.14 16.53 12.04
C TRP A 141 8.55 17.54 13.02
N GLN A 142 7.24 17.69 13.01
CA GLN A 142 6.48 18.47 13.97
C GLN A 142 6.72 17.95 15.40
N ASP A 143 6.46 18.79 16.40
CA ASP A 143 6.35 18.29 17.76
C ASP A 143 5.01 17.53 17.93
N GLU A 144 4.89 16.81 19.02
CA GLU A 144 3.74 15.93 19.30
C GLU A 144 2.42 16.69 19.29
N LYS A 145 2.38 17.87 19.89
CA LYS A 145 1.17 18.70 20.03
C LYS A 145 0.68 19.24 18.69
N GLU A 146 1.61 19.72 17.89
CA GLU A 146 1.34 20.21 16.53
C GLU A 146 0.90 19.06 15.61
N GLU A 147 1.57 17.91 15.73
CA GLU A 147 1.25 16.72 14.94
C GLU A 147 -0.16 16.22 15.23
N ILE A 148 -0.55 16.07 16.50
CA ILE A 148 -1.91 15.66 16.90
C ILE A 148 -2.94 16.60 16.30
N LYS A 149 -2.76 17.92 16.48
CA LYS A 149 -3.67 18.93 15.93
C LYS A 149 -3.78 18.85 14.39
N SER A 150 -2.66 18.61 13.71
CA SER A 150 -2.64 18.47 12.26
C SER A 150 -3.36 17.19 11.80
N ILE A 151 -3.22 16.09 12.54
CA ILE A 151 -3.91 14.83 12.27
C ILE A 151 -5.43 15.00 12.48
N GLU A 152 -5.85 15.61 13.58
CA GLU A 152 -7.26 15.90 13.84
C GLU A 152 -7.88 16.73 12.71
N GLN A 153 -7.22 17.81 12.29
CA GLN A 153 -7.70 18.63 11.19
C GLN A 153 -7.75 17.85 9.86
N PHE A 154 -6.77 16.99 9.61
CA PHE A 154 -6.77 16.11 8.43
C PHE A 154 -8.00 15.19 8.43
N TYR A 155 -8.35 14.59 9.57
CA TYR A 155 -9.53 13.75 9.69
C TYR A 155 -10.83 14.52 9.48
N VAL A 156 -10.97 15.70 10.08
CA VAL A 156 -12.14 16.57 9.87
C VAL A 156 -12.30 16.88 8.38
N ASN A 157 -11.22 17.25 7.72
CA ASN A 157 -11.25 17.55 6.28
C ASN A 157 -11.59 16.30 5.43
N ALA A 158 -11.09 15.12 5.82
CA ALA A 158 -11.38 13.89 5.10
C ALA A 158 -12.86 13.47 5.27
N ILE A 159 -13.41 13.63 6.47
CA ILE A 159 -14.84 13.37 6.74
C ILE A 159 -15.72 14.34 5.94
N ASN A 160 -15.39 15.63 5.96
CA ASN A 160 -16.15 16.64 5.22
C ASN A 160 -16.18 16.34 3.71
N LYS A 161 -15.06 15.91 3.13
CA LYS A 161 -15.01 15.48 1.72
C LYS A 161 -15.94 14.29 1.43
N ILE A 162 -16.07 13.35 2.36
CA ILE A 162 -17.00 12.23 2.19
C ILE A 162 -18.44 12.72 2.24
N LEU A 163 -18.76 13.61 3.18
CA LEU A 163 -20.10 14.20 3.29
C LEU A 163 -20.44 15.03 2.05
N GLU A 164 -19.51 15.84 1.54
CA GLU A 164 -19.66 16.58 0.29
C GLU A 164 -19.94 15.62 -0.87
N PHE A 165 -19.14 14.57 -1.03
CA PHE A 165 -19.32 13.56 -2.07
C PHE A 165 -20.71 12.89 -2.02
N ILE A 166 -21.20 12.54 -0.83
CA ILE A 166 -22.51 11.93 -0.66
C ILE A 166 -23.62 12.93 -1.01
N ASN A 167 -23.49 14.19 -0.56
CA ASN A 167 -24.45 15.25 -0.83
C ASN A 167 -24.53 15.61 -2.32
N GLU A 168 -23.39 15.68 -3.02
CA GLU A 168 -23.32 15.91 -4.48
C GLU A 168 -24.04 14.81 -5.27
N LYS A 169 -24.13 13.60 -4.72
CA LYS A 169 -24.86 12.47 -5.31
C LYS A 169 -26.31 12.34 -4.80
N ASP A 170 -26.78 13.29 -4.00
CA ASP A 170 -28.10 13.28 -3.38
C ASP A 170 -28.42 11.94 -2.67
N PHE A 171 -27.41 11.35 -2.00
CA PHE A 171 -27.43 10.03 -1.37
C PHE A 171 -27.81 8.87 -2.31
N HIS A 172 -27.69 9.08 -3.63
CA HIS A 172 -28.06 8.11 -4.64
C HIS A 172 -26.90 7.75 -5.56
N PHE A 173 -26.35 6.53 -5.41
CA PHE A 173 -25.25 6.03 -6.19
C PHE A 173 -25.76 5.22 -7.38
N THR A 174 -25.46 5.68 -8.59
CA THR A 174 -25.91 5.06 -9.85
C THR A 174 -24.78 4.41 -10.63
N ASP A 175 -23.55 4.88 -10.43
CA ASP A 175 -22.36 4.37 -11.12
C ASP A 175 -21.51 3.56 -10.13
N VAL A 176 -21.28 2.27 -10.46
CA VAL A 176 -20.51 1.38 -9.60
C VAL A 176 -19.06 1.85 -9.45
N GLU A 177 -18.42 2.32 -10.53
CA GLU A 177 -17.01 2.71 -10.50
C GLU A 177 -16.83 4.10 -9.89
N ASN A 178 -17.60 5.09 -10.34
CA ASN A 178 -17.42 6.48 -9.96
C ASN A 178 -18.13 6.85 -8.65
N ASP A 179 -19.15 6.10 -8.24
CA ASP A 179 -19.88 6.37 -7.00
C ASP A 179 -19.53 5.35 -5.92
N VAL A 180 -19.86 4.06 -6.12
CA VAL A 180 -19.72 3.04 -5.08
C VAL A 180 -18.25 2.74 -4.76
N HIS A 181 -17.40 2.57 -5.77
CA HIS A 181 -15.99 2.28 -5.59
C HIS A 181 -15.25 3.48 -5.00
N GLU A 182 -15.56 4.71 -5.44
CA GLU A 182 -14.94 5.91 -4.88
C GLU A 182 -15.34 6.11 -3.42
N TYR A 183 -16.64 5.99 -3.10
CA TYR A 183 -17.12 6.06 -1.72
C TYR A 183 -16.42 5.02 -0.81
N ARG A 184 -16.38 3.76 -1.24
CA ARG A 184 -15.65 2.70 -0.51
C ARG A 184 -14.19 3.03 -0.30
N ARG A 185 -13.52 3.62 -1.31
CA ARG A 185 -12.12 4.02 -1.24
C ARG A 185 -11.91 5.11 -0.20
N MET A 186 -12.78 6.12 -0.18
CA MET A 186 -12.72 7.20 0.80
C MET A 186 -12.89 6.68 2.24
N ILE A 187 -13.92 5.87 2.51
CA ILE A 187 -14.17 5.24 3.82
C ILE A 187 -13.01 4.33 4.24
N ARG A 188 -12.50 3.51 3.32
CA ARG A 188 -11.36 2.62 3.58
C ARG A 188 -10.14 3.38 4.06
N TRP A 189 -9.82 4.52 3.46
CA TRP A 189 -8.68 5.34 3.89
C TRP A 189 -8.87 5.90 5.30
N LEU A 190 -10.07 6.35 5.67
CA LEU A 190 -10.36 6.76 7.06
C LEU A 190 -10.12 5.65 8.07
N SER A 191 -10.40 4.40 7.70
CA SER A 191 -10.13 3.23 8.56
C SER A 191 -8.64 2.86 8.64
N ILE A 192 -7.87 3.11 7.56
CA ILE A 192 -6.45 2.75 7.49
C ILE A 192 -5.57 3.72 8.29
N TYR A 193 -5.85 5.01 8.22
CA TYR A 193 -5.02 6.00 8.90
C TYR A 193 -4.85 5.71 10.41
N PRO A 194 -5.90 5.43 11.21
CA PRO A 194 -5.72 5.12 12.63
C PRO A 194 -4.94 3.83 12.86
N GLN A 195 -5.03 2.85 11.96
CA GLN A 195 -4.27 1.60 12.08
C GLN A 195 -2.77 1.79 11.81
N SER A 196 -2.40 2.84 11.10
CA SER A 196 -1.01 3.18 10.79
C SER A 196 -0.37 4.15 11.79
N LEU A 197 -1.17 4.77 12.67
CA LEU A 197 -0.74 5.69 13.72
C LEU A 197 -0.34 4.95 15.00
#